data_52ab8814454472f265e299b3e4a8439c
#
_entry.id   52ab8814454472f265e299b3e4a8439c
#
_cell.length_a   1.000
_cell.length_b   1.000
_cell.length_c   1.000
_cell.angle_alpha   90.00
_cell.angle_beta   90.00
_cell.angle_gamma   90.00
#
_symmetry.space_group_name_H-M   'P 1'
#
loop_
_entity.id
_entity.type
_entity.pdbx_description
1 polymer ?
#
loop_
_entity_poly.entity_id
_entity_poly.type
_entity_poly.pdbx_seq_one_letter_code
_entity_poly.pdbx_strand_id
1 'polypeptide(L)'
;LEPNTELAPGETLTIKRRYRAAHNIGYFRFVEYSSFDEAGVPRGDLQPYGEVIVPFDRSLRRSDIDLSAVPVIRTEDGPLIEESYIIDENGMVTVEITDLDTAYTVTRPLGRR
;
A
#
# COMPACT_ATOMS: atom_id res chain seq x y z
N LEU A 1 3.93 -13.69 0.69
CA LEU A 1 2.68 -14.33 1.06
C LEU A 1 2.47 -15.57 0.21
N GLU A 2 2.27 -16.70 0.85
CA GLU A 2 2.08 -17.96 0.13
C GLU A 2 0.68 -18.03 -0.46
N PRO A 3 0.54 -18.45 -1.74
CA PRO A 3 -0.76 -18.50 -2.39
C PRO A 3 -1.74 -19.49 -1.75
N ASN A 4 -1.24 -20.46 -1.02
CA ASN A 4 -2.05 -21.53 -0.44
C ASN A 4 -2.36 -21.33 1.06
N THR A 5 -2.08 -20.13 1.59
CA THR A 5 -2.39 -19.83 2.98
C THR A 5 -3.89 -19.72 3.16
N GLU A 6 -4.44 -20.54 4.01
CA GLU A 6 -5.85 -20.50 4.38
C GLU A 6 -6.01 -19.89 5.77
N LEU A 7 -7.03 -19.05 5.90
CA LEU A 7 -7.36 -18.43 7.18
C LEU A 7 -8.63 -19.03 7.72
N ALA A 8 -8.65 -19.28 9.03
CA ALA A 8 -9.87 -19.70 9.70
C ALA A 8 -10.91 -18.57 9.70
N PRO A 9 -12.20 -18.89 9.85
CA PRO A 9 -13.23 -17.87 9.91
C PRO A 9 -12.92 -16.81 10.98
N GLY A 10 -12.96 -15.55 10.58
CA GLY A 10 -12.66 -14.44 11.46
C GLY A 10 -11.19 -14.10 11.62
N GLU A 11 -10.30 -14.91 11.05
CA GLU A 11 -8.87 -14.61 11.09
C GLU A 11 -8.47 -13.60 10.04
N THR A 12 -7.41 -12.85 10.35
CA THR A 12 -6.74 -11.97 9.39
C THR A 12 -5.26 -12.27 9.39
N LEU A 13 -4.63 -12.06 8.24
CA LEU A 13 -3.18 -12.12 8.11
C LEU A 13 -2.69 -10.69 7.88
N THR A 14 -1.74 -10.25 8.70
CA THR A 14 -1.19 -8.91 8.58
C THR A 14 0.30 -8.99 8.29
N ILE A 15 0.72 -8.31 7.23
CA ILE A 15 2.12 -8.18 6.85
C ILE A 15 2.50 -6.72 6.97
N LYS A 16 3.56 -6.44 7.73
CA LYS A 16 4.00 -5.08 8.00
C LYS A 16 5.44 -4.86 7.57
N ARG A 17 5.72 -3.65 7.11
CA ARG A 17 7.09 -3.22 6.91
C ARG A 17 7.21 -1.74 7.28
N ARG A 18 8.37 -1.37 7.78
CA ARG A 18 8.65 -0.01 8.22
C ARG A 18 9.86 0.54 7.49
N TYR A 19 9.81 1.84 7.22
CA TYR A 19 10.92 2.55 6.60
C TYR A 19 10.81 4.05 6.87
N ARG A 20 11.90 4.75 6.70
CA ARG A 20 11.92 6.21 6.75
C ARG A 20 11.56 6.74 5.37
N ALA A 21 10.58 7.65 5.28
CA ALA A 21 10.20 8.24 4.00
C ALA A 21 11.38 9.02 3.41
N ALA A 22 11.66 8.79 2.13
CA ALA A 22 12.75 9.44 1.43
C ALA A 22 12.30 10.58 0.50
N HIS A 23 10.99 10.80 0.42
CA HIS A 23 10.39 11.82 -0.44
C HIS A 23 9.22 12.50 0.28
N ASN A 24 8.80 13.65 -0.23
CA ASN A 24 7.69 14.41 0.33
C ASN A 24 6.34 13.73 0.12
N ILE A 25 6.26 12.89 -0.90
CA ILE A 25 5.01 12.21 -1.28
C ILE A 25 5.34 10.80 -1.76
N GLY A 26 4.47 9.85 -1.45
CA GLY A 26 4.62 8.47 -1.89
C GLY A 26 3.54 8.10 -2.89
N TYR A 27 3.95 7.49 -3.99
CA TYR A 27 3.05 6.91 -4.97
C TYR A 27 3.14 5.40 -4.85
N PHE A 28 2.02 4.78 -4.48
CA PHE A 28 1.93 3.33 -4.33
C PHE A 28 1.03 2.81 -5.43
N ARG A 29 1.60 1.99 -6.29
CA ARG A 29 0.86 1.38 -7.38
C ARG A 29 0.79 -0.12 -7.16
N PHE A 30 -0.42 -0.66 -7.20
CA PHE A 30 -0.68 -2.07 -7.04
C PHE A 30 -1.21 -2.61 -8.36
N VAL A 31 -0.73 -3.79 -8.75
CA VAL A 31 -1.10 -4.40 -10.02
C VAL A 31 -1.61 -5.82 -9.79
N GLU A 32 -2.47 -6.25 -10.68
CA GLU A 32 -3.01 -7.59 -10.71
C GLU A 32 -2.44 -8.32 -11.92
N TYR A 33 -2.11 -9.59 -11.76
CA TYR A 33 -1.66 -10.45 -12.84
C TYR A 33 -2.82 -11.34 -13.28
N SER A 34 -3.03 -11.49 -14.57
CA SER A 34 -4.16 -12.27 -15.09
C SER A 34 -3.97 -13.76 -14.91
N SER A 35 -2.73 -14.25 -14.82
CA SER A 35 -2.45 -15.65 -14.61
C SER A 35 -1.01 -15.87 -14.14
N PHE A 36 -0.74 -17.12 -13.71
CA PHE A 36 0.60 -17.55 -13.34
C PHE A 36 0.92 -18.84 -14.10
N ASP A 37 2.20 -19.06 -14.43
CA ASP A 37 2.63 -20.30 -15.01
C ASP A 37 2.87 -21.37 -13.93
N GLU A 38 3.30 -22.57 -14.35
CA GLU A 38 3.54 -23.67 -13.41
C GLU A 38 4.62 -23.39 -12.36
N ALA A 39 5.55 -22.51 -12.68
CA ALA A 39 6.60 -22.09 -11.75
C ALA A 39 6.18 -20.91 -10.86
N GLY A 40 4.92 -20.45 -10.98
CA GLY A 40 4.43 -19.31 -10.21
C GLY A 40 4.85 -17.95 -10.75
N VAL A 41 5.37 -17.90 -11.97
CA VAL A 41 5.77 -16.64 -12.61
C VAL A 41 4.54 -15.98 -13.21
N PRO A 42 4.29 -14.68 -12.93
CA PRO A 42 3.14 -13.97 -13.49
C PRO A 42 3.17 -13.93 -15.02
N ARG A 43 2.03 -14.16 -15.62
CA ARG A 43 1.84 -14.15 -17.06
C ARG A 43 0.56 -13.38 -17.41
N GLY A 44 0.49 -12.93 -18.65
CA GLY A 44 -0.64 -12.16 -19.14
C GLY A 44 -0.46 -10.67 -18.87
N ASP A 45 -1.51 -9.92 -19.14
CA ASP A 45 -1.47 -8.47 -19.00
C ASP A 45 -1.52 -8.03 -17.54
N LEU A 46 -0.71 -7.04 -17.20
CA LEU A 46 -0.78 -6.37 -15.91
C LEU A 46 -1.96 -5.42 -15.91
N GLN A 47 -2.81 -5.55 -14.92
CA GLN A 47 -3.94 -4.64 -14.76
C GLN A 47 -3.74 -3.80 -13.51
N PRO A 48 -4.00 -2.48 -13.57
CA PRO A 48 -3.93 -1.64 -12.39
C PRO A 48 -4.91 -2.13 -11.35
N TYR A 49 -4.40 -2.45 -10.16
CA TYR A 49 -5.20 -2.85 -9.02
C TYR A 49 -5.72 -1.62 -8.28
N GLY A 50 -4.85 -0.63 -8.19
CA GLY A 50 -5.15 0.62 -7.52
C GLY A 50 -3.90 1.46 -7.39
N GLU A 51 -4.12 2.73 -7.14
CA GLU A 51 -3.05 3.68 -6.88
C GLU A 51 -3.39 4.46 -5.61
N VAL A 52 -2.41 4.61 -4.74
CA VAL A 52 -2.54 5.37 -3.49
C VAL A 52 -1.45 6.42 -3.47
N ILE A 53 -1.84 7.66 -3.26
CA ILE A 53 -0.91 8.78 -3.12
C ILE A 53 -0.94 9.21 -1.66
N VAL A 54 0.21 9.17 -1.00
CA VAL A 54 0.31 9.47 0.43
C VAL A 54 1.19 10.70 0.64
N PRO A 55 0.67 11.76 1.26
CA PRO A 55 1.47 12.93 1.58
C PRO A 55 2.33 12.66 2.82
N PHE A 56 3.60 12.36 2.63
CA PHE A 56 4.54 12.15 3.73
C PHE A 56 4.90 13.46 4.43
N ASP A 57 4.93 14.56 3.68
CA ASP A 57 5.12 15.89 4.25
C ASP A 57 3.79 16.39 4.82
N ARG A 58 3.79 16.76 6.09
CA ARG A 58 2.57 17.23 6.79
C ARG A 58 1.93 18.44 6.12
N SER A 59 2.72 19.33 5.53
CA SER A 59 2.20 20.51 4.85
C SER A 59 1.31 20.17 3.66
N LEU A 60 1.40 18.95 3.14
CA LEU A 60 0.61 18.49 2.01
C LEU A 60 -0.69 17.80 2.43
N ARG A 61 -0.96 17.66 3.72
CA ARG A 61 -2.14 16.98 4.26
C ARG A 61 -3.32 17.92 4.43
N ARG A 62 -3.58 18.70 3.37
CA ARG A 62 -4.69 19.66 3.33
C ARG A 62 -5.67 19.23 2.26
N SER A 63 -6.97 19.41 2.54
CA SER A 63 -8.01 19.00 1.61
C SER A 63 -8.04 19.80 0.29
N ASP A 64 -7.42 20.99 0.30
CA ASP A 64 -7.37 21.88 -0.87
C ASP A 64 -6.16 21.63 -1.80
N ILE A 65 -5.33 20.64 -1.48
CA ILE A 65 -4.15 20.30 -2.28
C ILE A 65 -4.46 19.09 -3.17
N ASP A 66 -4.21 19.24 -4.47
CA ASP A 66 -4.24 18.14 -5.42
C ASP A 66 -2.88 17.44 -5.38
N LEU A 67 -2.82 16.31 -4.68
CA LEU A 67 -1.58 15.57 -4.51
C LEU A 67 -0.99 15.08 -5.82
N SER A 68 -1.82 14.82 -6.82
CA SER A 68 -1.34 14.35 -8.12
C SER A 68 -0.55 15.42 -8.87
N ALA A 69 -0.73 16.69 -8.51
CA ALA A 69 -0.04 17.82 -9.12
C ALA A 69 1.22 18.24 -8.35
N VAL A 70 1.49 17.62 -7.20
CA VAL A 70 2.64 17.97 -6.37
C VAL A 70 3.90 17.30 -6.91
N PRO A 71 4.99 18.06 -7.17
CA PRO A 71 6.24 17.46 -7.59
C PRO A 71 6.82 16.56 -6.50
N VAL A 72 7.37 15.43 -6.89
CA VAL A 72 8.05 14.52 -5.96
C VAL A 72 9.44 15.05 -5.69
N ILE A 73 9.74 15.32 -4.43
CA ILE A 73 11.02 15.89 -4.00
C ILE A 73 11.63 14.96 -2.95
N ARG A 74 12.91 14.68 -3.10
CA ARG A 74 13.64 13.89 -2.12
C ARG A 74 13.79 14.66 -0.82
N THR A 75 13.60 13.97 0.31
CA THR A 75 13.79 14.53 1.65
C THR A 75 14.76 13.65 2.43
N GLU A 76 15.46 14.23 3.41
CA GLU A 76 16.43 13.47 4.20
C GLU A 76 15.89 13.00 5.55
N ASP A 77 15.07 13.82 6.19
CA ASP A 77 14.55 13.55 7.54
C ASP A 77 13.04 13.26 7.50
N GLY A 78 12.63 12.38 6.61
CA GLY A 78 11.23 12.03 6.50
C GLY A 78 10.71 11.25 7.70
N PRO A 79 9.39 11.16 7.86
CA PRO A 79 8.78 10.42 8.95
C PRO A 79 9.00 8.92 8.83
N LEU A 80 8.87 8.24 9.96
CA LEU A 80 8.87 6.77 9.99
C LEU A 80 7.50 6.28 9.51
N ILE A 81 7.50 5.47 8.47
CA ILE A 81 6.29 4.97 7.82
C ILE A 81 6.13 3.48 8.09
N GLU A 82 4.90 3.08 8.35
CA GLU A 82 4.53 1.66 8.43
C GLU A 82 3.49 1.35 7.37
N GLU A 83 3.80 0.39 6.50
CA GLU A 83 2.84 -0.19 5.57
C GLU A 83 2.32 -1.48 6.19
N SER A 84 1.00 -1.61 6.27
CA SER A 84 0.34 -2.82 6.76
C SER A 84 -0.57 -3.33 5.67
N TYR A 85 -0.41 -4.60 5.31
CA TYR A 85 -1.28 -5.30 4.38
C TYR A 85 -2.11 -6.29 5.17
N ILE A 86 -3.41 -6.09 5.19
CA ILE A 86 -4.35 -6.88 6.00
C ILE A 86 -5.20 -7.70 5.05
N ILE A 87 -5.14 -9.01 5.20
CA ILE A 87 -5.86 -9.96 4.35
C ILE A 87 -6.86 -10.67 5.23
N ASP A 88 -8.14 -10.57 4.90
CA ASP A 88 -9.20 -11.24 5.67
C ASP A 88 -9.45 -12.66 5.17
N GLU A 89 -10.38 -13.34 5.83
CA GLU A 89 -10.73 -14.74 5.52
C GLU A 89 -11.28 -14.93 4.11
N ASN A 90 -11.80 -13.87 3.50
CA ASN A 90 -12.34 -13.91 2.14
C ASN A 90 -11.32 -13.50 1.08
N GLY A 91 -10.08 -13.28 1.47
CA GLY A 91 -9.02 -12.86 0.57
C GLY A 91 -9.05 -11.39 0.20
N MET A 92 -9.87 -10.59 0.88
CA MET A 92 -9.89 -9.15 0.68
C MET A 92 -8.66 -8.51 1.30
N VAL A 93 -7.97 -7.68 0.54
CA VAL A 93 -6.73 -7.02 0.97
C VAL A 93 -7.00 -5.54 1.21
N THR A 94 -6.55 -5.06 2.36
CA THR A 94 -6.58 -3.64 2.72
C THR A 94 -5.16 -3.20 3.01
N VAL A 95 -4.74 -2.05 2.49
CA VAL A 95 -3.47 -1.44 2.84
C VAL A 95 -3.70 -0.24 3.76
N GLU A 96 -2.89 -0.17 4.81
CA GLU A 96 -2.84 0.99 5.70
C GLU A 96 -1.41 1.52 5.66
N ILE A 97 -1.27 2.81 5.36
CA ILE A 97 0.03 3.47 5.33
C ILE A 97 0.00 4.56 6.39
N THR A 98 0.82 4.38 7.42
CA THR A 98 0.78 5.21 8.63
C THR A 98 2.09 5.95 8.84
N ASP A 99 1.99 7.24 9.09
CA ASP A 99 3.07 8.04 9.64
C ASP A 99 3.08 7.79 11.16
N LEU A 100 4.06 7.04 11.64
CA LEU A 100 4.13 6.66 13.05
C LEU A 100 4.45 7.84 13.98
N ASP A 101 5.01 8.91 13.43
CA ASP A 101 5.34 10.09 14.24
C ASP A 101 4.11 10.93 14.57
N THR A 102 3.08 10.90 13.72
CA THR A 102 1.86 11.71 13.84
C THR A 102 0.59 10.92 13.93
N ALA A 103 0.65 9.59 13.72
CA ALA A 103 -0.51 8.69 13.61
C ALA A 103 -1.41 8.95 12.39
N TYR A 104 -0.96 9.77 11.45
CA TYR A 104 -1.70 9.98 10.20
C TYR A 104 -1.72 8.69 9.39
N THR A 105 -2.89 8.24 8.99
CA THR A 105 -3.06 6.97 8.27
C THR A 105 -3.91 7.15 7.03
N VAL A 106 -3.46 6.54 5.95
CA VAL A 106 -4.24 6.40 4.72
C VAL A 106 -4.59 4.92 4.57
N THR A 107 -5.87 4.63 4.46
CA THR A 107 -6.38 3.25 4.33
C THR A 107 -7.09 3.11 3.00
N ARG A 108 -6.78 2.05 2.25
CA ARG A 108 -7.42 1.78 0.96
C ARG A 108 -7.66 0.28 0.79
N PRO A 109 -8.83 -0.10 0.30
CA PRO A 109 -9.07 -1.48 -0.11
C PRO A 109 -8.37 -1.74 -1.44
N LEU A 110 -7.71 -2.88 -1.55
CA LEU A 110 -7.03 -3.30 -2.79
C LEU A 110 -7.83 -4.36 -3.55
N GLY A 111 -8.96 -4.77 -3.01
CA GLY A 111 -9.77 -5.80 -3.63
C GLY A 111 -9.36 -7.19 -3.16
N ARG A 112 -9.84 -8.20 -3.89
CA ARG A 112 -9.61 -9.60 -3.53
C ARG A 112 -8.32 -10.11 -4.15
N ARG A 113 -7.58 -10.81 -3.35
CA ARG A 113 -6.35 -11.46 -3.71
C ARG A 113 -6.55 -12.63 -4.70
#